data_e4f99b223c872cd38a57d50509dbd7c0
#
_entry.id   e4f99b223c872cd38a57d50509dbd7c0
#
_cell.length_a   1.000
_cell.length_b   1.000
_cell.length_c   1.000
_cell.angle_alpha   90.00
_cell.angle_beta   90.00
_cell.angle_gamma   90.00
#
_symmetry.space_group_name_H-M   'P 1'
#
loop_
_entity.id
_entity.type
_entity.pdbx_description
1 polymer ?
#
loop_
_entity_poly.entity_id
_entity_poly.type
_entity_poly.pdbx_seq_one_letter_code
_entity_poly.pdbx_strand_id
1 'polypeptide(L)'
;MDKKVVEREQAVKLEHLVHKAERCIALHFPYDATLVQAAKQAGAKWSGTHRCWWTPNGPEHLQAIFAAFKGKAWVDMNGLRKKEDGTAAAPRTTKQRTSTWTASRTKNVPASPEPVRAKEHKAILTEVQESALAAMRRKLEIARYSPNTIDTYLNATKQVFLRFAEKHPNDIRTEDIETFQHELARSGKSNSYLNQLVNAVRYYYKDVLGDATRVKFIERPRKERKLPSVLSEEEVAAILTAPGNLKHRCMLMLIYSAGLRLGELLGLDLTDIDRDRGQVLIRGGKGEKDRVSLLSPKLLTSLDLYLEEYRPKRHLFEGQTGGRYSEASVQAVFHAAKDKAGVTKPASVHTLRHSFATHLLEKGTDLRYIQTLLGHSSSKTTEIYTHVSTKALGKIRSPLDDLDL
;
A
#
# COMPACT_ATOMS: atom_id res chain seq x y z
N MET A 1 21.59 6.97 -39.53
CA MET A 1 20.67 6.67 -38.42
C MET A 1 21.04 7.53 -37.24
N ASP A 2 20.15 8.47 -36.93
CA ASP A 2 20.45 9.68 -36.15
C ASP A 2 20.77 9.41 -34.68
N LYS A 3 21.93 9.91 -34.24
CA LYS A 3 22.34 10.00 -32.81
C LYS A 3 21.37 10.78 -31.91
N LYS A 4 20.36 11.49 -32.48
CA LYS A 4 19.36 12.26 -31.72
C LYS A 4 18.20 11.47 -31.13
N VAL A 5 17.99 10.20 -31.50
CA VAL A 5 16.87 9.37 -31.03
C VAL A 5 17.23 8.59 -29.77
N VAL A 6 18.49 8.25 -29.57
CA VAL A 6 18.94 7.44 -28.42
C VAL A 6 19.02 8.25 -27.11
N GLU A 7 19.15 9.58 -27.17
CA GLU A 7 19.34 10.46 -26.00
C GLU A 7 18.04 10.78 -25.23
N ARG A 8 16.84 10.43 -25.72
CA ARG A 8 15.57 10.71 -25.05
C ARG A 8 15.10 9.63 -24.06
N GLU A 9 15.72 8.46 -24.05
CA GLU A 9 15.29 7.35 -23.16
C GLU A 9 15.86 7.44 -21.73
N GLN A 10 16.89 8.24 -21.47
CA GLN A 10 17.43 8.46 -20.13
C GLN A 10 17.34 9.93 -19.75
N ALA A 11 16.23 10.32 -19.12
CA ALA A 11 16.03 11.68 -18.64
C ALA A 11 16.26 11.77 -17.12
N VAL A 12 17.08 12.74 -16.71
CA VAL A 12 17.25 13.14 -15.31
C VAL A 12 16.35 14.34 -15.05
N LYS A 13 15.31 14.18 -14.24
CA LYS A 13 14.38 15.25 -13.87
C LYS A 13 14.89 15.99 -12.65
N LEU A 14 14.93 17.32 -12.74
CA LEU A 14 15.29 18.21 -11.65
C LEU A 14 14.04 18.85 -11.04
N GLU A 15 13.93 18.80 -9.71
CA GLU A 15 12.81 19.41 -8.97
C GLU A 15 13.33 20.17 -7.75
N HIS A 16 12.55 21.17 -7.29
CA HIS A 16 12.83 21.84 -6.03
C HIS A 16 12.52 20.93 -4.85
N LEU A 17 13.45 20.83 -3.93
CA LEU A 17 13.33 20.05 -2.68
C LEU A 17 13.73 20.91 -1.49
N VAL A 18 12.99 20.79 -0.39
CA VAL A 18 13.43 21.32 0.91
C VAL A 18 13.98 20.15 1.74
N HIS A 19 15.28 20.16 1.98
CA HIS A 19 15.96 19.13 2.78
C HIS A 19 16.68 19.79 3.96
N LYS A 20 16.38 19.35 5.20
CA LYS A 20 16.93 19.95 6.44
C LYS A 20 16.78 21.47 6.55
N ALA A 21 15.60 21.99 6.15
CA ALA A 21 15.26 23.41 6.11
C ALA A 21 16.02 24.26 5.06
N GLU A 22 16.79 23.63 4.19
CA GLU A 22 17.50 24.32 3.09
C GLU A 22 16.83 23.99 1.75
N ARG A 23 16.87 24.97 0.83
CA ARG A 23 16.42 24.76 -0.54
C ARG A 23 17.48 23.97 -1.31
N CYS A 24 17.07 22.86 -1.91
CA CYS A 24 17.92 21.94 -2.64
C CYS A 24 17.33 21.62 -4.01
N ILE A 25 18.16 21.07 -4.90
CA ILE A 25 17.75 20.50 -6.18
C ILE A 25 17.75 18.99 -6.03
N ALA A 26 16.60 18.35 -6.24
CA ALA A 26 16.46 16.90 -6.33
C ALA A 26 16.69 16.42 -7.75
N LEU A 27 17.40 15.30 -7.90
CA LEU A 27 17.66 14.63 -9.17
C LEU A 27 16.94 13.28 -9.15
N HIS A 28 15.99 13.09 -10.07
CA HIS A 28 15.22 11.86 -10.24
C HIS A 28 15.58 11.20 -11.57
N PHE A 29 16.06 9.96 -11.52
CA PHE A 29 16.39 9.15 -12.68
C PHE A 29 16.28 7.65 -12.34
N PRO A 30 16.01 6.76 -13.32
CA PRO A 30 16.04 5.33 -13.13
C PRO A 30 17.41 4.87 -12.64
N TYR A 31 17.47 3.81 -11.85
CA TYR A 31 18.74 3.29 -11.38
C TYR A 31 19.62 2.85 -12.58
N ASP A 32 20.74 3.54 -12.75
CA ASP A 32 21.79 3.26 -13.71
C ASP A 32 23.14 3.59 -13.06
N ALA A 33 24.11 2.69 -13.13
CA ALA A 33 25.41 2.86 -12.48
C ALA A 33 26.16 4.08 -13.01
N THR A 34 26.04 4.37 -14.30
CA THR A 34 26.67 5.52 -14.97
C THR A 34 26.06 6.83 -14.48
N LEU A 35 24.72 6.89 -14.38
CA LEU A 35 24.00 8.06 -13.89
C LEU A 35 24.23 8.30 -12.39
N VAL A 36 24.31 7.23 -11.59
CA VAL A 36 24.68 7.32 -10.18
C VAL A 36 26.09 7.88 -10.00
N GLN A 37 27.04 7.47 -10.83
CA GLN A 37 28.39 8.00 -10.79
C GLN A 37 28.43 9.46 -11.22
N ALA A 38 27.65 9.84 -12.25
CA ALA A 38 27.51 11.23 -12.68
C ALA A 38 26.89 12.11 -11.58
N ALA A 39 25.86 11.64 -10.87
CA ALA A 39 25.27 12.35 -9.73
C ALA A 39 26.29 12.60 -8.62
N LYS A 40 27.11 11.59 -8.27
CA LYS A 40 28.21 11.73 -7.30
C LYS A 40 29.27 12.75 -7.78
N GLN A 41 29.62 12.73 -9.06
CA GLN A 41 30.55 13.70 -9.66
C GLN A 41 30.01 15.12 -9.64
N ALA A 42 28.70 15.31 -9.75
CA ALA A 42 28.02 16.61 -9.59
C ALA A 42 27.92 17.06 -8.11
N GLY A 43 28.49 16.31 -7.15
CA GLY A 43 28.41 16.61 -5.72
C GLY A 43 27.06 16.26 -5.09
N ALA A 44 26.19 15.51 -5.76
CA ALA A 44 24.91 15.12 -5.20
C ALA A 44 25.05 14.04 -4.14
N LYS A 45 24.23 14.12 -3.09
CA LYS A 45 24.14 13.17 -1.98
C LYS A 45 22.80 12.42 -2.04
N TRP A 46 22.80 11.16 -1.61
CA TRP A 46 21.56 10.38 -1.55
C TRP A 46 20.76 10.71 -0.29
N SER A 47 19.48 10.97 -0.45
CA SER A 47 18.54 11.12 0.66
C SER A 47 17.67 9.88 0.79
N GLY A 48 17.84 9.11 1.85
CA GLY A 48 16.99 7.96 2.17
C GLY A 48 15.53 8.35 2.48
N THR A 49 15.31 9.54 3.02
CA THR A 49 13.98 10.07 3.36
C THR A 49 13.18 10.45 2.11
N HIS A 50 13.83 11.12 1.15
CA HIS A 50 13.18 11.59 -0.08
C HIS A 50 13.39 10.64 -1.26
N ARG A 51 14.21 9.59 -1.08
CA ARG A 51 14.53 8.57 -2.12
C ARG A 51 14.99 9.19 -3.44
N CYS A 52 15.81 10.24 -3.36
CA CYS A 52 16.38 10.91 -4.50
C CYS A 52 17.83 11.38 -4.22
N TRP A 53 18.58 11.65 -5.28
CA TRP A 53 19.84 12.38 -5.18
C TRP A 53 19.53 13.86 -5.02
N TRP A 54 20.31 14.58 -4.23
CA TRP A 54 20.10 16.00 -4.00
C TRP A 54 21.42 16.76 -3.87
N THR A 55 21.38 18.03 -4.23
CA THR A 55 22.48 18.99 -4.09
C THR A 55 21.92 20.33 -3.60
N PRO A 56 22.71 21.19 -2.90
CA PRO A 56 22.25 22.50 -2.55
C PRO A 56 21.75 23.29 -3.77
N ASN A 57 20.80 24.21 -3.56
CA ASN A 57 20.29 25.05 -4.65
C ASN A 57 21.27 26.18 -4.93
N GLY A 58 21.82 26.25 -6.16
CA GLY A 58 22.74 27.27 -6.57
C GLY A 58 23.13 27.14 -8.06
N PRO A 59 23.51 28.23 -8.73
CA PRO A 59 23.88 28.19 -10.14
C PRO A 59 25.11 27.32 -10.40
N GLU A 60 26.07 27.28 -9.47
CA GLU A 60 27.27 26.44 -9.52
C GLU A 60 26.92 24.95 -9.48
N HIS A 61 25.99 24.55 -8.61
CA HIS A 61 25.54 23.16 -8.51
C HIS A 61 24.76 22.75 -9.75
N LEU A 62 23.96 23.64 -10.32
CA LEU A 62 23.25 23.40 -11.56
C LEU A 62 24.22 23.21 -12.75
N GLN A 63 25.28 24.01 -12.83
CA GLN A 63 26.32 23.82 -13.82
C GLN A 63 27.07 22.50 -13.66
N ALA A 64 27.38 22.12 -12.42
CA ALA A 64 28.01 20.85 -12.13
C ALA A 64 27.14 19.66 -12.56
N ILE A 65 25.82 19.73 -12.35
CA ILE A 65 24.86 18.71 -12.83
C ILE A 65 24.93 18.63 -14.37
N PHE A 66 24.82 19.75 -15.08
CA PHE A 66 24.89 19.74 -16.55
C PHE A 66 26.21 19.17 -17.08
N ALA A 67 27.33 19.54 -16.45
CA ALA A 67 28.65 19.02 -16.83
C ALA A 67 28.79 17.53 -16.63
N ALA A 68 28.31 17.00 -15.49
CA ALA A 68 28.42 15.59 -15.13
C ALA A 68 27.52 14.68 -15.99
N PHE A 69 26.34 15.17 -16.40
CA PHE A 69 25.39 14.40 -17.20
C PHE A 69 25.52 14.62 -18.72
N LYS A 70 26.40 15.55 -19.17
CA LYS A 70 26.66 15.82 -20.58
C LYS A 70 27.07 14.53 -21.32
N GLY A 71 26.32 14.17 -22.37
CA GLY A 71 26.57 12.98 -23.18
C GLY A 71 26.16 11.64 -22.49
N LYS A 72 25.56 11.70 -21.30
CA LYS A 72 25.11 10.50 -20.57
C LYS A 72 23.58 10.46 -20.42
N ALA A 73 22.94 11.63 -20.22
CA ALA A 73 21.48 11.72 -20.10
C ALA A 73 20.99 13.12 -20.43
N TRP A 74 19.72 13.23 -20.79
CA TRP A 74 19.02 14.51 -20.94
C TRP A 74 18.61 15.06 -19.58
N VAL A 75 18.98 16.29 -19.25
CA VAL A 75 18.59 16.96 -18.00
C VAL A 75 17.34 17.79 -18.21
N ASP A 76 16.22 17.37 -17.61
CA ASP A 76 14.93 18.05 -17.69
C ASP A 76 14.76 19.01 -16.50
N MET A 77 14.69 20.31 -16.81
CA MET A 77 14.53 21.41 -15.84
C MET A 77 13.07 21.87 -15.66
N ASN A 78 12.09 21.21 -16.26
CA ASN A 78 10.70 21.67 -16.19
C ASN A 78 10.18 21.73 -14.75
N GLY A 79 10.67 20.84 -13.86
CA GLY A 79 10.35 20.85 -12.43
C GLY A 79 10.91 22.05 -11.66
N LEU A 80 12.02 22.66 -12.13
CA LEU A 80 12.60 23.87 -11.55
C LEU A 80 11.94 25.17 -12.08
N ARG A 81 11.26 25.10 -13.24
CA ARG A 81 10.53 26.22 -13.84
C ARG A 81 9.10 26.41 -13.35
N LYS A 82 8.54 25.44 -12.62
CA LYS A 82 7.27 25.61 -11.90
C LYS A 82 7.50 26.60 -10.77
N LYS A 83 7.11 27.84 -11.04
CA LYS A 83 7.20 28.96 -10.12
C LYS A 83 6.46 28.73 -8.81
N GLU A 84 7.07 29.30 -7.76
CA GLU A 84 6.37 29.94 -6.66
C GLU A 84 5.31 30.91 -7.20
N ASP A 85 4.06 30.51 -7.29
CA ASP A 85 2.93 31.41 -7.44
C ASP A 85 1.87 31.09 -6.39
N GLY A 86 2.13 31.65 -5.19
CA GLY A 86 1.08 32.11 -4.33
C GLY A 86 0.71 33.54 -4.72
N THR A 87 0.03 33.74 -5.83
CA THR A 87 -0.85 34.86 -6.07
C THR A 87 -1.74 34.52 -7.26
N ALA A 88 -3.03 34.60 -7.02
CA ALA A 88 -4.10 34.33 -7.93
C ALA A 88 -3.98 35.30 -9.16
N ALA A 89 -3.96 34.70 -10.37
CA ALA A 89 -4.25 35.42 -11.61
C ALA A 89 -5.61 34.93 -12.14
N ALA A 90 -6.50 35.89 -12.32
CA ALA A 90 -7.87 35.74 -12.79
C ALA A 90 -7.97 35.09 -14.17
N PRO A 91 -9.03 34.36 -14.48
CA PRO A 91 -9.26 33.78 -15.79
C PRO A 91 -9.82 34.82 -16.74
N ARG A 92 -9.29 34.84 -17.95
CA ARG A 92 -9.80 35.62 -19.09
C ARG A 92 -11.18 35.10 -19.49
N THR A 93 -12.08 36.03 -19.55
CA THR A 93 -13.47 36.02 -19.99
C THR A 93 -13.72 35.27 -21.29
N THR A 94 -14.77 34.45 -21.30
CA THR A 94 -15.68 34.33 -22.46
C THR A 94 -17.13 34.50 -21.97
N LYS A 95 -17.84 35.31 -22.73
CA LYS A 95 -19.12 35.97 -22.47
C LYS A 95 -20.33 35.05 -22.37
N GLN A 96 -21.27 35.52 -21.53
CA GLN A 96 -22.75 35.51 -21.65
C GLN A 96 -23.44 34.30 -20.95
N ARG A 97 -24.46 34.49 -20.13
CA ARG A 97 -25.60 35.44 -20.10
C ARG A 97 -26.20 35.53 -18.68
N THR A 98 -26.68 36.70 -18.43
CA THR A 98 -27.48 37.24 -17.34
C THR A 98 -28.57 36.34 -16.78
N SER A 99 -28.69 36.29 -15.47
CA SER A 99 -29.94 36.55 -14.77
C SER A 99 -29.65 37.05 -13.34
N THR A 100 -30.21 38.19 -13.08
CA THR A 100 -30.22 38.98 -11.86
C THR A 100 -30.98 38.27 -10.72
N TRP A 101 -30.38 38.27 -9.53
CA TRP A 101 -31.13 38.37 -8.28
C TRP A 101 -30.32 39.14 -7.25
N THR A 102 -30.92 40.25 -6.84
CA THR A 102 -30.49 41.15 -5.78
C THR A 102 -30.92 40.62 -4.40
N ALA A 103 -30.11 40.78 -3.41
CA ALA A 103 -30.32 41.52 -2.16
C ALA A 103 -29.47 40.95 -1.00
N SER A 104 -28.55 41.76 -0.59
CA SER A 104 -28.34 42.39 0.72
C SER A 104 -28.45 41.53 1.99
N ARG A 105 -27.40 41.49 2.73
CA ARG A 105 -27.21 42.05 4.08
C ARG A 105 -26.09 41.37 4.86
N THR A 106 -25.08 42.14 5.11
CA THR A 106 -24.06 42.06 6.15
C THR A 106 -24.56 41.43 7.47
N LYS A 107 -23.81 40.45 7.98
CA LYS A 107 -23.55 40.29 9.40
C LYS A 107 -22.11 39.83 9.62
N ASN A 108 -21.39 40.62 10.37
CA ASN A 108 -20.08 40.32 10.93
C ASN A 108 -20.09 39.00 11.66
N VAL A 109 -19.21 38.08 11.24
CA VAL A 109 -18.80 36.93 12.03
C VAL A 109 -17.40 37.25 12.52
N PRO A 110 -17.12 37.17 13.82
CA PRO A 110 -15.78 37.41 14.33
C PRO A 110 -14.82 36.31 13.82
N ALA A 111 -13.63 36.73 13.45
CA ALA A 111 -12.54 35.85 12.99
C ALA A 111 -12.26 34.76 14.04
N SER A 112 -12.30 33.51 13.60
CA SER A 112 -11.82 32.39 14.40
C SER A 112 -10.33 32.58 14.72
N PRO A 113 -9.89 32.32 15.95
CA PRO A 113 -8.49 32.41 16.29
C PRO A 113 -7.65 31.45 15.44
N GLU A 114 -6.56 31.94 14.90
CA GLU A 114 -5.56 31.13 14.19
C GLU A 114 -5.11 29.94 15.07
N PRO A 115 -4.96 28.75 14.50
CA PRO A 115 -4.41 27.64 15.27
C PRO A 115 -2.97 27.98 15.64
N VAL A 116 -2.72 28.20 16.92
CA VAL A 116 -1.38 28.29 17.50
C VAL A 116 -0.64 27.02 17.11
N ARG A 117 0.32 27.12 16.20
CA ARG A 117 1.28 26.04 15.92
C ARG A 117 2.09 25.80 17.19
N ALA A 118 1.61 24.91 18.04
CA ALA A 118 2.40 24.34 19.10
C ALA A 118 3.62 23.70 18.45
N LYS A 119 4.83 24.10 18.87
CA LYS A 119 6.09 23.43 18.54
C LYS A 119 5.92 21.98 18.98
N GLU A 120 5.86 21.05 18.01
CA GLU A 120 5.88 19.61 18.30
C GLU A 120 7.22 19.29 18.97
N HIS A 121 7.26 19.33 20.30
CA HIS A 121 8.24 18.58 21.03
C HIS A 121 7.98 17.11 20.70
N LYS A 122 8.93 16.43 20.05
CA LYS A 122 8.86 14.98 19.89
C LYS A 122 8.75 14.39 21.28
N ALA A 123 7.55 14.01 21.67
CA ALA A 123 7.33 13.32 22.93
C ALA A 123 8.19 12.04 22.91
N ILE A 124 9.02 11.88 23.93
CA ILE A 124 9.88 10.71 24.11
C ILE A 124 9.19 9.82 25.14
N LEU A 125 9.24 8.52 24.92
CA LEU A 125 8.72 7.56 25.89
C LEU A 125 9.53 7.64 27.19
N THR A 126 8.84 7.54 28.32
CA THR A 126 9.49 7.35 29.61
C THR A 126 9.98 5.90 29.77
N GLU A 127 10.95 5.65 30.66
CA GLU A 127 11.43 4.30 30.97
C GLU A 127 10.28 3.35 31.37
N VAL A 128 9.31 3.88 32.11
CA VAL A 128 8.12 3.11 32.53
C VAL A 128 7.27 2.70 31.31
N GLN A 129 7.09 3.61 30.36
CA GLN A 129 6.34 3.34 29.12
C GLN A 129 7.09 2.34 28.22
N GLU A 130 8.40 2.42 28.15
CA GLU A 130 9.23 1.44 27.43
C GLU A 130 9.15 0.05 28.08
N SER A 131 9.25 -0.01 29.42
CA SER A 131 9.07 -1.25 30.18
C SER A 131 7.68 -1.87 29.95
N ALA A 132 6.63 -1.05 29.90
CA ALA A 132 5.27 -1.48 29.62
C ALA A 132 5.14 -2.09 28.20
N LEU A 133 5.76 -1.47 27.18
CA LEU A 133 5.81 -2.02 25.83
C LEU A 133 6.62 -3.32 25.75
N ALA A 134 7.72 -3.43 26.51
CA ALA A 134 8.51 -4.66 26.58
C ALA A 134 7.72 -5.80 27.23
N ALA A 135 6.96 -5.52 28.30
CA ALA A 135 6.06 -6.49 28.92
C ALA A 135 4.95 -6.95 27.96
N MET A 136 4.38 -6.00 27.21
CA MET A 136 3.37 -6.31 26.18
C MET A 136 3.96 -7.19 25.07
N ARG A 137 5.16 -6.89 24.57
CA ARG A 137 5.86 -7.70 23.57
C ARG A 137 6.03 -9.12 24.05
N ARG A 138 6.55 -9.31 25.26
CA ARG A 138 6.75 -10.66 25.85
C ARG A 138 5.45 -11.46 25.89
N LYS A 139 4.33 -10.84 26.31
CA LYS A 139 3.03 -11.54 26.36
C LYS A 139 2.52 -11.92 24.97
N LEU A 140 2.68 -11.04 23.98
CA LEU A 140 2.30 -11.32 22.60
C LEU A 140 3.14 -12.45 21.98
N GLU A 141 4.44 -12.51 22.30
CA GLU A 141 5.34 -13.58 21.86
C GLU A 141 5.00 -14.92 22.51
N ILE A 142 4.72 -14.95 23.83
CA ILE A 142 4.24 -16.14 24.54
C ILE A 142 2.91 -16.65 23.93
N ALA A 143 2.01 -15.72 23.59
CA ALA A 143 0.73 -16.06 22.97
C ALA A 143 0.84 -16.38 21.46
N ARG A 144 2.07 -16.47 20.92
CA ARG A 144 2.35 -16.84 19.53
C ARG A 144 1.68 -15.94 18.48
N TYR A 145 1.55 -14.65 18.77
CA TYR A 145 1.09 -13.70 17.77
C TYR A 145 2.13 -13.53 16.64
N SER A 146 1.65 -13.29 15.42
CA SER A 146 2.55 -13.05 14.29
C SER A 146 3.39 -11.78 14.50
N PRO A 147 4.65 -11.72 14.00
CA PRO A 147 5.51 -10.54 14.13
C PRO A 147 4.81 -9.25 13.70
N ASN A 148 4.09 -9.28 12.59
CA ASN A 148 3.34 -8.12 12.08
C ASN A 148 2.23 -7.66 13.04
N THR A 149 1.55 -8.61 13.73
CA THR A 149 0.55 -8.27 14.75
C THR A 149 1.21 -7.66 15.98
N ILE A 150 2.35 -8.22 16.42
CA ILE A 150 3.13 -7.70 17.52
C ILE A 150 3.53 -6.25 17.25
N ASP A 151 4.14 -5.97 16.11
CA ASP A 151 4.57 -4.63 15.73
C ASP A 151 3.39 -3.66 15.59
N THR A 152 2.27 -4.11 15.03
CA THR A 152 1.05 -3.29 14.92
C THR A 152 0.52 -2.90 16.31
N TYR A 153 0.44 -3.85 17.24
CA TYR A 153 -0.07 -3.60 18.59
C TYR A 153 0.88 -2.71 19.39
N LEU A 154 2.18 -2.97 19.32
CA LEU A 154 3.17 -2.15 20.00
C LEU A 154 3.17 -0.71 19.47
N ASN A 155 3.14 -0.53 18.15
CA ASN A 155 3.10 0.79 17.54
C ASN A 155 1.81 1.56 17.90
N ALA A 156 0.66 0.90 17.93
CA ALA A 156 -0.59 1.52 18.34
C ALA A 156 -0.57 1.94 19.81
N THR A 157 -0.10 1.07 20.72
CA THR A 157 0.03 1.39 22.14
C THR A 157 1.08 2.48 22.38
N LYS A 158 2.19 2.46 21.65
CA LYS A 158 3.20 3.52 21.66
C LYS A 158 2.61 4.89 21.30
N GLN A 159 1.72 4.95 20.30
CA GLN A 159 1.06 6.23 19.96
C GLN A 159 0.22 6.77 21.11
N VAL A 160 -0.46 5.91 21.86
CA VAL A 160 -1.22 6.32 23.06
C VAL A 160 -0.27 6.84 24.13
N PHE A 161 0.82 6.16 24.41
CA PHE A 161 1.80 6.62 25.41
C PHE A 161 2.45 7.95 25.02
N LEU A 162 2.82 8.13 23.75
CA LEU A 162 3.37 9.39 23.25
C LEU A 162 2.34 10.53 23.34
N ARG A 163 1.05 10.26 23.12
CA ARG A 163 -0.01 11.28 23.26
C ARG A 163 -0.20 11.71 24.70
N PHE A 164 0.05 10.81 25.66
CA PHE A 164 -0.07 11.03 27.11
C PHE A 164 1.28 10.82 27.80
N ALA A 165 2.35 11.43 27.25
CA ALA A 165 3.71 11.25 27.74
C ALA A 165 3.89 11.63 29.21
N GLU A 166 3.10 12.60 29.69
CA GLU A 166 3.08 13.07 31.07
C GLU A 166 2.46 12.07 32.07
N LYS A 167 1.69 11.07 31.55
CA LYS A 167 0.96 10.13 32.39
C LYS A 167 1.69 8.80 32.51
N HIS A 168 1.64 8.23 33.72
CA HIS A 168 2.00 6.84 33.89
C HIS A 168 1.03 5.95 33.10
N PRO A 169 1.44 4.83 32.45
CA PRO A 169 0.54 3.96 31.71
C PRO A 169 -0.72 3.53 32.49
N ASN A 170 -0.58 3.32 33.80
CA ASN A 170 -1.71 2.96 34.67
C ASN A 170 -2.68 4.12 34.96
N ASP A 171 -2.30 5.37 34.69
CA ASP A 171 -3.13 6.55 34.95
C ASP A 171 -3.89 7.03 33.71
N ILE A 172 -3.63 6.41 32.55
CA ILE A 172 -4.39 6.67 31.33
C ILE A 172 -5.77 6.00 31.47
N ARG A 173 -6.80 6.82 31.48
CA ARG A 173 -8.21 6.39 31.69
C ARG A 173 -8.93 6.14 30.37
N THR A 174 -10.13 5.57 30.45
CA THR A 174 -11.00 5.35 29.28
C THR A 174 -11.27 6.65 28.53
N GLU A 175 -11.55 7.74 29.26
CA GLU A 175 -11.86 9.07 28.72
C GLU A 175 -10.69 9.65 27.92
N ASP A 176 -9.44 9.40 28.37
CA ASP A 176 -8.23 9.80 27.64
C ASP A 176 -8.16 9.07 26.29
N ILE A 177 -8.43 7.76 26.30
CA ILE A 177 -8.38 6.92 25.09
C ILE A 177 -9.47 7.35 24.10
N GLU A 178 -10.68 7.63 24.57
CA GLU A 178 -11.80 8.13 23.76
C GLU A 178 -11.50 9.51 23.18
N THR A 179 -10.90 10.40 23.97
CA THR A 179 -10.44 11.71 23.49
C THR A 179 -9.46 11.56 22.35
N PHE A 180 -8.47 10.68 22.52
CA PHE A 180 -7.48 10.43 21.46
C PHE A 180 -8.09 9.77 20.21
N GLN A 181 -9.03 8.84 20.40
CA GLN A 181 -9.79 8.28 19.28
C GLN A 181 -10.55 9.35 18.51
N HIS A 182 -11.20 10.28 19.21
CA HIS A 182 -11.93 11.39 18.60
C HIS A 182 -10.99 12.31 17.81
N GLU A 183 -9.81 12.66 18.37
CA GLU A 183 -8.80 13.44 17.68
C GLU A 183 -8.33 12.73 16.39
N LEU A 184 -8.06 11.43 16.45
CA LEU A 184 -7.67 10.63 15.29
C LEU A 184 -8.78 10.53 14.23
N ALA A 185 -10.03 10.37 14.66
CA ALA A 185 -11.18 10.36 13.75
C ALA A 185 -11.33 11.71 13.02
N ARG A 186 -11.19 12.83 13.74
CA ARG A 186 -11.21 14.18 13.14
C ARG A 186 -10.03 14.45 12.21
N SER A 187 -8.88 13.83 12.46
CA SER A 187 -7.70 13.92 11.56
C SER A 187 -7.82 13.04 10.31
N GLY A 188 -8.97 12.37 10.09
CA GLY A 188 -9.23 11.55 8.92
C GLY A 188 -8.61 10.15 8.96
N LYS A 189 -8.20 9.65 10.12
CA LYS A 189 -7.74 8.26 10.26
C LYS A 189 -8.86 7.28 9.96
N SER A 190 -8.54 6.17 9.27
CA SER A 190 -9.53 5.17 8.87
C SER A 190 -10.13 4.43 10.07
N ASN A 191 -11.38 3.95 9.92
CA ASN A 191 -12.03 3.09 10.92
C ASN A 191 -11.22 1.83 11.23
N SER A 192 -10.47 1.30 10.26
CA SER A 192 -9.56 0.16 10.45
C SER A 192 -8.42 0.51 11.40
N TYR A 193 -7.80 1.69 11.22
CA TYR A 193 -6.74 2.16 12.11
C TYR A 193 -7.25 2.36 13.54
N LEU A 194 -8.40 2.99 13.72
CA LEU A 194 -9.02 3.17 15.04
C LEU A 194 -9.36 1.82 15.70
N ASN A 195 -9.86 0.85 14.94
CA ASN A 195 -10.10 -0.50 15.46
C ASN A 195 -8.81 -1.22 15.88
N GLN A 196 -7.70 -1.01 15.14
CA GLN A 196 -6.38 -1.55 15.53
C GLN A 196 -5.92 -0.92 16.85
N LEU A 197 -6.06 0.40 17.01
CA LEU A 197 -5.75 1.11 18.25
C LEU A 197 -6.54 0.52 19.43
N VAL A 198 -7.86 0.39 19.29
CA VAL A 198 -8.73 -0.20 20.33
C VAL A 198 -8.30 -1.62 20.69
N ASN A 199 -7.98 -2.45 19.69
CA ASN A 199 -7.54 -3.81 19.93
C ASN A 199 -6.21 -3.86 20.72
N ALA A 200 -5.25 -3.02 20.35
CA ALA A 200 -3.95 -2.94 21.02
C ALA A 200 -4.09 -2.46 22.46
N VAL A 201 -4.86 -1.39 22.68
CA VAL A 201 -5.14 -0.83 24.01
C VAL A 201 -5.88 -1.85 24.87
N ARG A 202 -6.90 -2.52 24.32
CA ARG A 202 -7.61 -3.57 25.04
C ARG A 202 -6.70 -4.73 25.43
N TYR A 203 -5.83 -5.16 24.53
CA TYR A 203 -4.85 -6.19 24.86
C TYR A 203 -3.91 -5.75 25.99
N TYR A 204 -3.40 -4.52 25.94
CA TYR A 204 -2.52 -4.00 26.97
C TYR A 204 -3.19 -3.98 28.34
N TYR A 205 -4.33 -3.33 28.47
CA TYR A 205 -4.99 -3.22 29.81
C TYR A 205 -5.56 -4.54 30.29
N LYS A 206 -6.21 -5.31 29.42
CA LYS A 206 -6.83 -6.57 29.81
C LYS A 206 -5.80 -7.68 30.04
N ASP A 207 -4.92 -7.91 29.06
CA ASP A 207 -4.09 -9.12 29.02
C ASP A 207 -2.70 -8.87 29.64
N VAL A 208 -2.17 -7.64 29.59
CA VAL A 208 -0.88 -7.30 30.22
C VAL A 208 -1.06 -6.87 31.66
N LEU A 209 -1.96 -5.94 31.94
CA LEU A 209 -2.20 -5.41 33.28
C LEU A 209 -3.25 -6.19 34.08
N GLY A 210 -4.07 -7.03 33.46
CA GLY A 210 -5.15 -7.77 34.12
C GLY A 210 -6.40 -6.92 34.44
N ASP A 211 -6.47 -5.69 33.96
CA ASP A 211 -7.59 -4.75 34.18
C ASP A 211 -8.53 -4.68 32.98
N ALA A 212 -9.43 -5.66 32.90
CA ALA A 212 -10.43 -5.71 31.83
C ALA A 212 -11.52 -4.64 31.98
N THR A 213 -11.71 -4.07 33.19
CA THR A 213 -12.77 -3.12 33.47
C THR A 213 -12.52 -1.78 32.78
N ARG A 214 -11.27 -1.35 32.72
CA ARG A 214 -10.81 -0.10 32.13
C ARG A 214 -11.14 0.03 30.64
N VAL A 215 -11.19 -1.08 29.92
CA VAL A 215 -11.37 -1.10 28.45
C VAL A 215 -12.73 -1.66 28.02
N LYS A 216 -13.61 -1.96 28.98
CA LYS A 216 -14.93 -2.56 28.72
C LYS A 216 -15.82 -1.66 27.86
N PHE A 217 -15.77 -0.37 28.08
CA PHE A 217 -16.65 0.63 27.48
C PHE A 217 -16.04 1.39 26.31
N ILE A 218 -14.79 1.13 25.91
CA ILE A 218 -14.20 1.80 24.75
C ILE A 218 -15.02 1.47 23.51
N GLU A 219 -15.61 2.51 22.90
CA GLU A 219 -16.39 2.37 21.68
C GLU A 219 -15.52 1.96 20.48
N ARG A 220 -16.11 1.13 19.63
CA ARG A 220 -15.48 0.70 18.37
C ARG A 220 -16.11 1.45 17.21
N PRO A 221 -15.31 1.99 16.28
CA PRO A 221 -15.83 2.54 15.04
C PRO A 221 -16.66 1.49 14.29
N ARG A 222 -17.76 1.94 13.70
CA ARG A 222 -18.60 1.08 12.86
C ARG A 222 -17.79 0.51 11.71
N LYS A 223 -17.95 -0.79 11.48
CA LYS A 223 -17.26 -1.48 10.39
C LYS A 223 -17.89 -1.09 9.06
N GLU A 224 -17.14 -0.40 8.20
CA GLU A 224 -17.58 -0.15 6.83
C GLU A 224 -17.61 -1.46 6.05
N ARG A 225 -18.72 -1.72 5.39
CA ARG A 225 -18.87 -2.87 4.46
C ARG A 225 -18.66 -2.36 3.04
N LYS A 226 -17.40 -2.27 2.61
CA LYS A 226 -17.08 -1.99 1.21
C LYS A 226 -17.02 -3.31 0.45
N LEU A 227 -17.71 -3.37 -0.68
CA LEU A 227 -17.56 -4.49 -1.59
C LEU A 227 -16.13 -4.50 -2.16
N PRO A 228 -15.51 -5.67 -2.32
CA PRO A 228 -14.18 -5.74 -2.90
C PRO A 228 -14.21 -5.26 -4.35
N SER A 229 -13.17 -4.54 -4.75
CA SER A 229 -12.93 -4.23 -6.16
C SER A 229 -12.55 -5.52 -6.89
N VAL A 230 -13.14 -5.72 -8.07
CA VAL A 230 -12.85 -6.85 -8.97
C VAL A 230 -12.40 -6.30 -10.31
N LEU A 231 -11.32 -6.86 -10.83
CA LEU A 231 -10.82 -6.60 -12.18
C LEU A 231 -11.52 -7.53 -13.16
N SER A 232 -11.80 -7.07 -14.39
CA SER A 232 -12.25 -7.95 -15.45
C SER A 232 -11.17 -8.93 -15.91
N GLU A 233 -11.51 -9.97 -16.65
CA GLU A 233 -10.52 -10.92 -17.20
C GLU A 233 -9.52 -10.21 -18.13
N GLU A 234 -9.97 -9.21 -18.90
CA GLU A 234 -9.15 -8.39 -19.79
C GLU A 234 -8.19 -7.49 -19.00
N GLU A 235 -8.68 -6.82 -17.94
CA GLU A 235 -7.84 -6.00 -17.06
C GLU A 235 -6.77 -6.86 -16.35
N VAL A 236 -7.14 -8.05 -15.89
CA VAL A 236 -6.18 -9.00 -15.30
C VAL A 236 -5.15 -9.41 -16.33
N ALA A 237 -5.56 -9.82 -17.53
CA ALA A 237 -4.66 -10.23 -18.61
C ALA A 237 -3.67 -9.11 -18.97
N ALA A 238 -4.15 -7.87 -19.08
CA ALA A 238 -3.31 -6.69 -19.34
C ALA A 238 -2.27 -6.48 -18.22
N ILE A 239 -2.68 -6.57 -16.95
CA ILE A 239 -1.77 -6.42 -15.80
C ILE A 239 -0.72 -7.53 -15.77
N LEU A 240 -1.12 -8.79 -16.03
CA LEU A 240 -0.22 -9.94 -15.98
C LEU A 240 0.82 -9.93 -17.11
N THR A 241 0.48 -9.36 -18.26
CA THR A 241 1.37 -9.27 -19.42
C THR A 241 2.26 -8.02 -19.42
N ALA A 242 1.89 -6.98 -18.67
CA ALA A 242 2.59 -5.71 -18.62
C ALA A 242 4.06 -5.78 -18.13
N PRO A 243 4.44 -6.62 -17.11
CA PRO A 243 5.82 -6.69 -16.65
C PRO A 243 6.75 -7.25 -17.72
N GLY A 244 7.84 -6.53 -18.05
CA GLY A 244 8.91 -7.02 -18.92
C GLY A 244 9.79 -8.07 -18.21
N ASN A 245 9.89 -8.00 -16.88
CA ASN A 245 10.69 -8.92 -16.08
C ASN A 245 9.90 -10.21 -15.83
N LEU A 246 10.50 -11.35 -16.18
CA LEU A 246 9.87 -12.67 -16.10
C LEU A 246 9.51 -13.08 -14.66
N LYS A 247 10.38 -12.82 -13.69
CA LYS A 247 10.11 -13.05 -12.26
C LYS A 247 8.84 -12.29 -11.80
N HIS A 248 8.75 -11.01 -12.15
CA HIS A 248 7.61 -10.17 -11.77
C HIS A 248 6.31 -10.68 -12.40
N ARG A 249 6.37 -11.10 -13.66
CA ARG A 249 5.22 -11.70 -14.36
C ARG A 249 4.77 -12.98 -13.67
N CYS A 250 5.70 -13.90 -13.38
CA CYS A 250 5.40 -15.16 -12.67
C CYS A 250 4.78 -14.93 -11.29
N MET A 251 5.27 -13.94 -10.52
CA MET A 251 4.68 -13.58 -9.22
C MET A 251 3.21 -13.19 -9.36
N LEU A 252 2.89 -12.28 -10.27
CA LEU A 252 1.52 -11.81 -10.46
C LEU A 252 0.61 -12.91 -11.02
N MET A 253 1.12 -13.69 -11.97
CA MET A 253 0.40 -14.84 -12.52
C MET A 253 0.09 -15.88 -11.44
N LEU A 254 1.02 -16.17 -10.54
CA LEU A 254 0.81 -17.15 -9.47
C LEU A 254 -0.20 -16.67 -8.44
N ILE A 255 -0.18 -15.37 -8.08
CA ILE A 255 -1.20 -14.79 -7.19
C ILE A 255 -2.60 -14.97 -7.79
N TYR A 256 -2.76 -14.67 -9.08
CA TYR A 256 -4.06 -14.80 -9.74
C TYR A 256 -4.43 -16.28 -10.01
N SER A 257 -3.51 -17.11 -10.46
CA SER A 257 -3.78 -18.53 -10.80
C SER A 257 -4.17 -19.37 -9.58
N ALA A 258 -3.53 -19.12 -8.43
CA ALA A 258 -3.73 -19.91 -7.22
C ALA A 258 -4.49 -19.16 -6.10
N GLY A 259 -4.86 -17.91 -6.34
CA GLY A 259 -5.56 -17.08 -5.34
C GLY A 259 -4.74 -16.83 -4.08
N LEU A 260 -3.43 -16.65 -4.18
CA LEU A 260 -2.53 -16.50 -3.05
C LEU A 260 -2.68 -15.17 -2.33
N ARG A 261 -2.47 -15.18 -1.00
CA ARG A 261 -2.13 -13.96 -0.26
C ARG A 261 -0.68 -13.57 -0.54
N LEU A 262 -0.36 -12.30 -0.41
CA LEU A 262 1.00 -11.80 -0.66
C LEU A 262 2.05 -12.52 0.21
N GLY A 263 1.79 -12.67 1.51
CA GLY A 263 2.70 -13.39 2.40
C GLY A 263 2.85 -14.87 2.05
N GLU A 264 1.79 -15.51 1.52
CA GLU A 264 1.84 -16.90 1.05
C GLU A 264 2.74 -17.04 -0.19
N LEU A 265 2.59 -16.14 -1.18
CA LEU A 265 3.50 -16.09 -2.33
C LEU A 265 4.97 -16.02 -1.92
N LEU A 266 5.28 -15.13 -0.97
CA LEU A 266 6.65 -14.90 -0.50
C LEU A 266 7.19 -16.05 0.37
N GLY A 267 6.30 -16.86 0.93
CA GLY A 267 6.64 -18.03 1.73
C GLY A 267 6.91 -19.29 0.92
N LEU A 268 6.59 -19.32 -0.38
CA LEU A 268 6.75 -20.51 -1.20
C LEU A 268 8.22 -20.88 -1.40
N ASP A 269 8.51 -22.14 -1.20
CA ASP A 269 9.77 -22.77 -1.57
C ASP A 269 9.61 -23.52 -2.92
N LEU A 270 10.71 -23.87 -3.56
CA LEU A 270 10.70 -24.61 -4.84
C LEU A 270 9.96 -25.94 -4.76
N THR A 271 10.04 -26.61 -3.60
CA THR A 271 9.39 -27.90 -3.32
C THR A 271 7.88 -27.81 -3.15
N ASP A 272 7.31 -26.61 -3.09
CA ASP A 272 5.86 -26.43 -2.92
C ASP A 272 5.10 -26.46 -4.25
N ILE A 273 5.82 -26.55 -5.38
CA ILE A 273 5.25 -26.63 -6.72
C ILE A 273 5.16 -28.10 -7.14
N ASP A 274 3.96 -28.65 -7.13
CA ASP A 274 3.65 -29.98 -7.64
C ASP A 274 3.22 -29.86 -9.11
N ARG A 275 4.16 -30.14 -10.01
CA ARG A 275 3.95 -30.04 -11.46
C ARG A 275 3.05 -31.12 -12.02
N ASP A 276 3.21 -32.33 -11.49
CA ASP A 276 2.51 -33.52 -11.98
C ASP A 276 1.00 -33.41 -11.69
N ARG A 277 0.66 -32.88 -10.52
CA ARG A 277 -0.72 -32.63 -10.12
C ARG A 277 -1.27 -31.26 -10.51
N GLY A 278 -0.41 -30.36 -11.02
CA GLY A 278 -0.81 -28.97 -11.32
C GLY A 278 -1.26 -28.23 -10.07
N GLN A 279 -0.56 -28.37 -8.96
CA GLN A 279 -0.94 -27.87 -7.64
C GLN A 279 0.21 -27.11 -6.97
N VAL A 280 -0.15 -26.17 -6.09
CA VAL A 280 0.79 -25.51 -5.19
C VAL A 280 0.39 -25.78 -3.75
N LEU A 281 1.35 -26.22 -2.94
CA LEU A 281 1.19 -26.41 -1.51
C LEU A 281 1.48 -25.09 -0.78
N ILE A 282 0.51 -24.58 -0.04
CA ILE A 282 0.63 -23.35 0.76
C ILE A 282 0.72 -23.77 2.22
N ARG A 283 1.92 -23.63 2.81
CA ARG A 283 2.19 -24.01 4.19
C ARG A 283 1.94 -22.85 5.15
N GLY A 284 1.49 -23.17 6.37
CA GLY A 284 1.35 -22.18 7.45
C GLY A 284 0.45 -20.99 7.10
N GLY A 285 -0.62 -21.20 6.34
CA GLY A 285 -1.59 -20.17 6.03
C GLY A 285 -2.19 -19.54 7.30
N LYS A 286 -3.09 -18.55 7.16
CA LYS A 286 -3.72 -17.88 8.30
C LYS A 286 -4.36 -18.94 9.24
N GLY A 287 -3.84 -19.06 10.46
CA GLY A 287 -4.24 -20.07 11.45
C GLY A 287 -3.45 -21.37 11.35
N GLU A 288 -2.22 -21.35 10.80
CA GLU A 288 -1.28 -22.48 10.70
C GLU A 288 -1.83 -23.72 9.95
N LYS A 289 -2.79 -23.51 9.04
CA LYS A 289 -3.36 -24.59 8.23
C LYS A 289 -2.75 -24.60 6.84
N ASP A 290 -2.24 -25.77 6.45
CA ASP A 290 -1.80 -26.02 5.09
C ASP A 290 -3.01 -26.16 4.16
N ARG A 291 -2.82 -25.76 2.92
CA ARG A 291 -3.79 -25.99 1.86
C ARG A 291 -3.12 -26.15 0.51
N VAL A 292 -3.85 -26.73 -0.40
CA VAL A 292 -3.45 -26.86 -1.81
C VAL A 292 -4.29 -25.93 -2.67
N SER A 293 -3.70 -25.35 -3.70
CA SER A 293 -4.40 -24.58 -4.72
C SER A 293 -3.93 -24.95 -6.12
N LEU A 294 -4.60 -24.39 -7.14
CA LEU A 294 -4.41 -24.74 -8.55
C LEU A 294 -3.19 -24.05 -9.16
N LEU A 295 -2.49 -24.75 -10.07
CA LEU A 295 -1.51 -24.16 -10.97
C LEU A 295 -2.01 -24.27 -12.41
N SER A 296 -2.10 -23.12 -13.08
CA SER A 296 -2.43 -23.09 -14.51
C SER A 296 -1.26 -23.62 -15.37
N PRO A 297 -1.53 -24.44 -16.42
CA PRO A 297 -0.49 -24.83 -17.37
C PRO A 297 0.26 -23.65 -17.99
N LYS A 298 -0.44 -22.54 -18.27
CA LYS A 298 0.19 -21.30 -18.77
C LYS A 298 1.19 -20.71 -17.79
N LEU A 299 0.91 -20.81 -16.47
CA LEU A 299 1.83 -20.39 -15.43
C LEU A 299 3.04 -21.33 -15.36
N LEU A 300 2.85 -22.64 -15.44
CA LEU A 300 3.93 -23.61 -15.39
C LEU A 300 4.97 -23.36 -16.50
N THR A 301 4.52 -23.12 -17.73
CA THR A 301 5.42 -22.72 -18.84
C THR A 301 6.24 -21.47 -18.51
N SER A 302 5.61 -20.45 -17.92
CA SER A 302 6.33 -19.23 -17.53
C SER A 302 7.28 -19.46 -16.35
N LEU A 303 6.92 -20.33 -15.41
CA LEU A 303 7.77 -20.72 -14.29
C LEU A 303 8.99 -21.52 -14.75
N ASP A 304 8.87 -22.36 -15.76
CA ASP A 304 9.98 -23.11 -16.31
C ASP A 304 11.06 -22.19 -16.87
N LEU A 305 10.66 -21.22 -17.68
CA LEU A 305 11.55 -20.19 -18.19
C LEU A 305 12.19 -19.37 -17.05
N TYR A 306 11.39 -19.02 -16.04
CA TYR A 306 11.90 -18.30 -14.87
C TYR A 306 12.94 -19.11 -14.10
N LEU A 307 12.68 -20.38 -13.84
CA LEU A 307 13.59 -21.27 -13.10
C LEU A 307 14.90 -21.51 -13.86
N GLU A 308 14.83 -21.62 -15.18
CA GLU A 308 16.01 -21.76 -16.04
C GLU A 308 16.89 -20.50 -16.02
N GLU A 309 16.26 -19.30 -16.11
CA GLU A 309 16.96 -18.01 -16.18
C GLU A 309 17.52 -17.59 -14.81
N TYR A 310 16.69 -17.65 -13.75
CA TYR A 310 17.03 -17.08 -12.44
C TYR A 310 17.66 -18.07 -11.46
N ARG A 311 17.45 -19.38 -11.65
CA ARG A 311 18.02 -20.49 -10.84
C ARG A 311 17.93 -20.25 -9.33
N PRO A 312 16.73 -19.98 -8.77
CA PRO A 312 16.58 -19.78 -7.33
C PRO A 312 17.01 -21.03 -6.57
N LYS A 313 17.58 -20.85 -5.36
CA LYS A 313 18.16 -21.95 -4.58
C LYS A 313 17.18 -22.60 -3.61
N ARG A 314 16.37 -21.80 -2.96
CA ARG A 314 15.45 -22.23 -1.90
C ARG A 314 14.03 -21.68 -2.11
N HIS A 315 13.88 -20.35 -2.00
CA HIS A 315 12.58 -19.74 -2.15
C HIS A 315 12.19 -19.66 -3.63
N LEU A 316 10.93 -19.89 -3.92
CA LEU A 316 10.45 -19.79 -5.31
C LEU A 316 10.77 -18.41 -5.91
N PHE A 317 10.66 -17.34 -5.12
CA PHE A 317 11.02 -15.99 -5.52
C PHE A 317 12.03 -15.40 -4.54
N GLU A 318 13.28 -15.34 -4.95
CA GLU A 318 14.37 -14.77 -4.15
C GLU A 318 14.57 -13.29 -4.47
N GLY A 319 14.91 -12.53 -3.41
CA GLY A 319 15.37 -11.14 -3.50
C GLY A 319 16.82 -11.06 -4.01
N GLN A 320 17.34 -9.85 -4.13
CA GLN A 320 18.70 -9.61 -4.64
C GLN A 320 19.82 -10.26 -3.78
N THR A 321 19.55 -10.46 -2.49
CA THR A 321 20.50 -11.04 -1.53
C THR A 321 20.29 -12.55 -1.31
N GLY A 322 19.45 -13.21 -2.11
CA GLY A 322 19.13 -14.65 -1.97
C GLY A 322 18.09 -14.98 -0.89
N GLY A 323 17.62 -13.98 -0.12
CA GLY A 323 16.52 -14.14 0.84
C GLY A 323 15.14 -14.01 0.16
N ARG A 324 14.08 -14.11 0.96
CA ARG A 324 12.70 -13.90 0.48
C ARG A 324 12.53 -12.54 -0.17
N TYR A 325 11.74 -12.48 -1.22
CA TYR A 325 11.36 -11.22 -1.86
C TYR A 325 10.51 -10.36 -0.90
N SER A 326 10.54 -9.02 -1.00
CA SER A 326 9.81 -8.17 -0.06
C SER A 326 8.37 -7.89 -0.49
N GLU A 327 7.46 -7.77 0.48
CA GLU A 327 6.05 -7.40 0.21
C GLU A 327 5.94 -6.06 -0.51
N ALA A 328 6.71 -5.07 -0.06
CA ALA A 328 6.72 -3.74 -0.67
C ALA A 328 7.17 -3.78 -2.15
N SER A 329 8.13 -4.64 -2.48
CA SER A 329 8.58 -4.82 -3.87
C SER A 329 7.51 -5.44 -4.74
N VAL A 330 6.78 -6.46 -4.28
CA VAL A 330 5.66 -7.05 -5.05
C VAL A 330 4.53 -6.04 -5.25
N GLN A 331 4.22 -5.25 -4.22
CA GLN A 331 3.23 -4.16 -4.34
C GLN A 331 3.67 -3.13 -5.38
N ALA A 332 4.94 -2.72 -5.37
CA ALA A 332 5.48 -1.79 -6.37
C ALA A 332 5.42 -2.39 -7.79
N VAL A 333 5.76 -3.68 -7.96
CA VAL A 333 5.62 -4.41 -9.24
C VAL A 333 4.19 -4.39 -9.73
N PHE A 334 3.22 -4.67 -8.84
CA PHE A 334 1.80 -4.66 -9.21
C PHE A 334 1.34 -3.26 -9.64
N HIS A 335 1.68 -2.22 -8.89
CA HIS A 335 1.30 -0.85 -9.24
C HIS A 335 1.90 -0.42 -10.59
N ALA A 336 3.18 -0.68 -10.81
CA ALA A 336 3.83 -0.39 -12.09
C ALA A 336 3.19 -1.19 -13.26
N ALA A 337 2.83 -2.46 -13.04
CA ALA A 337 2.14 -3.28 -14.03
C ALA A 337 0.73 -2.75 -14.34
N LYS A 338 -0.03 -2.38 -13.30
CA LYS A 338 -1.35 -1.79 -13.41
C LYS A 338 -1.34 -0.47 -14.20
N ASP A 339 -0.39 0.42 -13.85
CA ASP A 339 -0.26 1.72 -14.53
C ASP A 339 0.15 1.53 -16.00
N LYS A 340 1.09 0.62 -16.28
CA LYS A 340 1.50 0.27 -17.65
C LYS A 340 0.37 -0.38 -18.46
N ALA A 341 -0.51 -1.13 -17.81
CA ALA A 341 -1.70 -1.73 -18.43
C ALA A 341 -2.83 -0.71 -18.65
N GLY A 342 -2.71 0.54 -18.19
CA GLY A 342 -3.74 1.56 -18.33
C GLY A 342 -4.98 1.33 -17.45
N VAL A 343 -4.89 0.47 -16.44
CA VAL A 343 -6.02 0.16 -15.57
C VAL A 343 -6.19 1.24 -14.50
N THR A 344 -7.27 1.99 -14.56
CA THR A 344 -7.55 3.13 -13.66
C THR A 344 -8.27 2.73 -12.37
N LYS A 345 -8.91 1.56 -12.33
CA LYS A 345 -9.61 1.07 -11.14
C LYS A 345 -8.70 1.04 -9.90
N PRO A 346 -9.22 1.42 -8.71
CA PRO A 346 -8.48 1.23 -7.47
C PRO A 346 -8.29 -0.26 -7.21
N ALA A 347 -7.07 -0.74 -7.35
CA ALA A 347 -6.70 -2.14 -7.18
C ALA A 347 -5.36 -2.28 -6.47
N SER A 348 -5.19 -3.40 -5.78
CA SER A 348 -3.97 -3.82 -5.10
C SER A 348 -3.62 -5.26 -5.48
N VAL A 349 -2.48 -5.76 -5.04
CA VAL A 349 -2.11 -7.18 -5.19
C VAL A 349 -3.25 -8.11 -4.71
N HIS A 350 -3.92 -7.74 -3.62
CA HIS A 350 -5.03 -8.54 -3.07
C HIS A 350 -6.27 -8.57 -3.99
N THR A 351 -6.41 -7.56 -4.85
CA THR A 351 -7.49 -7.52 -5.86
C THR A 351 -7.35 -8.65 -6.88
N LEU A 352 -6.12 -9.09 -7.23
CA LEU A 352 -5.94 -10.27 -8.09
C LEU A 352 -6.55 -11.53 -7.48
N ARG A 353 -6.38 -11.72 -6.16
CA ARG A 353 -7.01 -12.84 -5.45
C ARG A 353 -8.53 -12.70 -5.38
N HIS A 354 -9.07 -11.49 -5.20
CA HIS A 354 -10.51 -11.27 -5.26
C HIS A 354 -11.06 -11.58 -6.66
N SER A 355 -10.36 -11.12 -7.70
CA SER A 355 -10.73 -11.40 -9.10
C SER A 355 -10.68 -12.90 -9.41
N PHE A 356 -9.66 -13.63 -8.94
CA PHE A 356 -9.61 -15.09 -9.05
C PHE A 356 -10.86 -15.76 -8.47
N ALA A 357 -11.23 -15.40 -7.23
CA ALA A 357 -12.40 -15.98 -6.57
C ALA A 357 -13.71 -15.65 -7.29
N THR A 358 -13.86 -14.40 -7.71
CA THR A 358 -15.07 -13.94 -8.43
C THR A 358 -15.17 -14.62 -9.81
N HIS A 359 -14.06 -14.71 -10.57
CA HIS A 359 -14.05 -15.35 -11.88
C HIS A 359 -14.33 -16.86 -11.79
N LEU A 360 -13.85 -17.56 -10.74
CA LEU A 360 -14.22 -18.96 -10.52
C LEU A 360 -15.71 -19.10 -10.25
N LEU A 361 -16.29 -18.24 -9.41
CA LEU A 361 -17.72 -18.23 -9.11
C LEU A 361 -18.54 -17.96 -10.37
N GLU A 362 -18.15 -17.00 -11.20
CA GLU A 362 -18.79 -16.64 -12.46
C GLU A 362 -18.70 -17.76 -13.52
N LYS A 363 -17.69 -18.62 -13.42
CA LYS A 363 -17.54 -19.84 -14.22
C LYS A 363 -18.32 -21.03 -13.67
N GLY A 364 -19.04 -20.85 -12.56
CA GLY A 364 -19.90 -21.86 -11.97
C GLY A 364 -19.22 -22.79 -10.95
N THR A 365 -18.02 -22.43 -10.49
CA THR A 365 -17.36 -23.19 -9.42
C THR A 365 -18.12 -23.00 -8.11
N ASP A 366 -18.42 -24.10 -7.43
CA ASP A 366 -19.11 -24.07 -6.13
C ASP A 366 -18.32 -23.25 -5.10
N LEU A 367 -19.05 -22.48 -4.30
CA LEU A 367 -18.48 -21.57 -3.30
C LEU A 367 -17.63 -22.29 -2.24
N ARG A 368 -17.94 -23.55 -1.93
CA ARG A 368 -17.17 -24.36 -0.97
C ARG A 368 -15.79 -24.72 -1.51
N TYR A 369 -15.68 -25.04 -2.81
CA TYR A 369 -14.38 -25.26 -3.43
C TYR A 369 -13.56 -23.99 -3.44
N ILE A 370 -14.17 -22.83 -3.79
CA ILE A 370 -13.49 -21.51 -3.73
C ILE A 370 -13.04 -21.23 -2.30
N GLN A 371 -13.86 -21.51 -1.28
CA GLN A 371 -13.50 -21.36 0.13
C GLN A 371 -12.26 -22.18 0.48
N THR A 372 -12.20 -23.44 0.05
CA THR A 372 -11.09 -24.36 0.28
C THR A 372 -9.82 -23.88 -0.40
N LEU A 373 -9.89 -23.52 -1.70
CA LEU A 373 -8.76 -23.00 -2.47
C LEU A 373 -8.18 -21.73 -1.85
N LEU A 374 -9.04 -20.86 -1.34
CA LEU A 374 -8.61 -19.62 -0.68
C LEU A 374 -8.15 -19.83 0.78
N GLY A 375 -8.48 -20.96 1.41
CA GLY A 375 -8.19 -21.22 2.83
C GLY A 375 -8.91 -20.22 3.75
N HIS A 376 -10.21 -20.01 3.52
CA HIS A 376 -11.06 -19.21 4.38
C HIS A 376 -11.65 -20.12 5.48
N SER A 377 -11.37 -19.78 6.75
CA SER A 377 -11.91 -20.51 7.91
C SER A 377 -13.42 -20.30 8.11
N SER A 378 -14.01 -19.27 7.48
CA SER A 378 -15.43 -18.95 7.58
C SER A 378 -16.01 -18.71 6.19
N SER A 379 -17.18 -19.30 5.91
CA SER A 379 -17.94 -19.10 4.68
C SER A 379 -18.29 -17.62 4.45
N LYS A 380 -18.58 -16.87 5.53
CA LYS A 380 -18.86 -15.43 5.46
C LYS A 380 -17.79 -14.62 4.73
N THR A 381 -16.53 -15.08 4.76
CA THR A 381 -15.43 -14.42 4.04
C THR A 381 -15.50 -14.69 2.54
N THR A 382 -16.08 -15.81 2.13
CA THR A 382 -16.22 -16.19 0.71
C THR A 382 -17.55 -15.70 0.14
N GLU A 383 -18.58 -15.58 0.95
CA GLU A 383 -19.90 -15.06 0.59
C GLU A 383 -19.83 -13.63 0.00
N ILE A 384 -18.80 -12.86 0.33
CA ILE A 384 -18.62 -11.51 -0.24
C ILE A 384 -18.52 -11.53 -1.78
N TYR A 385 -18.05 -12.63 -2.37
CA TYR A 385 -17.92 -12.76 -3.82
C TYR A 385 -19.29 -12.95 -4.52
N THR A 386 -20.30 -13.46 -3.82
CA THR A 386 -21.67 -13.57 -4.38
C THR A 386 -22.31 -12.19 -4.58
N HIS A 387 -21.89 -11.20 -3.80
CA HIS A 387 -22.41 -9.83 -3.93
C HIS A 387 -21.75 -9.00 -5.04
N VAL A 388 -20.62 -9.46 -5.59
CA VAL A 388 -19.87 -8.76 -6.65
C VAL A 388 -19.90 -9.50 -7.99
N SER A 389 -20.37 -10.75 -8.02
CA SER A 389 -20.55 -11.51 -9.26
C SER A 389 -21.74 -10.98 -10.05
N THR A 390 -21.49 -10.45 -11.23
CA THR A 390 -22.52 -9.92 -12.13
C THR A 390 -23.23 -11.02 -12.90
N LYS A 391 -22.54 -12.13 -13.20
CA LYS A 391 -23.11 -13.24 -13.98
C LYS A 391 -24.14 -14.06 -13.21
N ALA A 392 -24.03 -14.10 -11.87
CA ALA A 392 -25.03 -14.77 -11.04
C ALA A 392 -26.39 -14.05 -11.11
N LEU A 393 -26.36 -12.71 -11.07
CA LEU A 393 -27.57 -11.88 -11.19
C LEU A 393 -28.16 -11.91 -12.62
N GLY A 394 -27.30 -11.89 -13.66
CA GLY A 394 -27.74 -11.93 -15.06
C GLY A 394 -28.37 -13.25 -15.50
N LYS A 395 -28.24 -14.32 -14.71
CA LYS A 395 -28.91 -15.61 -14.96
C LYS A 395 -30.26 -15.73 -14.27
N ILE A 396 -30.58 -14.83 -13.35
CA ILE A 396 -31.85 -14.80 -12.64
C ILE A 396 -32.83 -14.05 -13.53
N ARG A 397 -33.82 -14.74 -14.05
CA ARG A 397 -34.96 -14.12 -14.75
C ARG A 397 -35.91 -13.54 -13.73
N SER A 398 -36.46 -12.38 -14.04
CA SER A 398 -37.55 -11.81 -13.25
C SER A 398 -38.75 -12.74 -13.32
N PRO A 399 -39.43 -13.05 -12.23
CA PRO A 399 -40.71 -13.77 -12.29
C PRO A 399 -41.75 -13.11 -13.18
N LEU A 400 -41.62 -11.81 -13.43
CA LEU A 400 -42.47 -11.05 -14.31
C LEU A 400 -42.31 -11.46 -15.79
N ASP A 401 -41.07 -11.89 -16.18
CA ASP A 401 -40.78 -12.29 -17.58
C ASP A 401 -41.45 -13.61 -17.96
N ASP A 402 -41.93 -14.37 -16.97
CA ASP A 402 -42.62 -15.65 -17.15
C ASP A 402 -44.15 -15.52 -17.01
N LEU A 403 -44.70 -14.29 -16.88
CA LEU A 403 -46.14 -14.03 -16.83
C LEU A 403 -46.64 -13.59 -18.18
N ASP A 404 -47.67 -14.31 -18.68
CA ASP A 404 -48.46 -13.90 -19.83
C ASP A 404 -49.41 -12.75 -19.43
N LEU A 405 -49.01 -11.49 -19.71
CA LEU A 405 -49.78 -10.28 -19.40
C LEU A 405 -50.42 -9.73 -20.66
#